data_8f95347d5a63a8ad6100c7536b13507c
#
_entry.id   8f95347d5a63a8ad6100c7536b13507c
#
_cell.length_a   1.000
_cell.length_b   1.000
_cell.length_c   1.000
_cell.angle_alpha   90.00
_cell.angle_beta   90.00
_cell.angle_gamma   90.00
#
_symmetry.space_group_name_H-M   'P 1'
#
loop_
_entity.id
_entity.type
_entity.pdbx_description
1 polymer ?
#
loop_
_entity_poly.entity_id
_entity_poly.type
_entity_poly.pdbx_seq_one_letter_code
_entity_poly.pdbx_strand_id
1 'polypeptide(L)'
;MNLQSGLLSAEANQAAALAAYGGVLTVDLDAIIANWRKLEKTAVPAECSAVIKADAYGCGAEQVARALSKAGCKTFFVATIEEARKVRAAVPEPTIYVLGGYFQNTGEHYAQINCRPVIGDLNELAEWDVFCRRTGWNGGAAIHIDTGMNRLGLTLSEAQAIIPRINAGDHGITLVMSHLVSAEQLNSPVNAKQLAAFRGIASEFSGVPAALANSSGIFLGAPFQFDLVRPGAALYGVNPTPEADNPMQQVADLKARIVQVRNVERGETVGYGGTWTARRPTKLAIIAVGYADGYFRAASSNDGTRGAEVIVAGKRCPVAGRVSMDLIAIDITDLPPNAARRGHMVTLLGEGITVDELAHHFGTIGYEVLTSLGHRYARVYKGGNVVEPLAKPAPAAAAEQPPSPPPIEQQAAPPPLPG
;
A
#
# COMPACT_ATOMS: atom_id res chain seq x y z
N MET A 1 -26.15 1.98 -35.13
CA MET A 1 -25.16 3.04 -34.85
C MET A 1 -24.14 2.47 -33.89
N ASN A 2 -22.90 2.37 -34.34
CA ASN A 2 -21.90 1.36 -34.00
C ASN A 2 -21.34 1.38 -32.56
N LEU A 3 -21.46 0.26 -31.82
CA LEU A 3 -20.72 -0.01 -30.59
C LEU A 3 -19.18 0.13 -30.78
N GLN A 4 -18.65 -0.17 -31.97
CA GLN A 4 -17.23 0.02 -32.31
C GLN A 4 -16.81 1.48 -32.37
N SER A 5 -17.63 2.42 -32.85
CA SER A 5 -17.27 3.83 -32.85
C SER A 5 -17.25 4.46 -31.47
N GLY A 6 -18.09 3.98 -30.54
CA GLY A 6 -18.10 4.41 -29.15
C GLY A 6 -16.87 3.93 -28.38
N LEU A 7 -16.43 2.68 -28.60
CA LEU A 7 -15.22 2.11 -27.99
C LEU A 7 -13.95 2.83 -28.46
N LEU A 8 -13.79 3.07 -29.75
CA LEU A 8 -12.64 3.81 -30.30
C LEU A 8 -12.57 5.25 -29.77
N SER A 9 -13.72 5.91 -29.53
CA SER A 9 -13.74 7.24 -28.92
C SER A 9 -13.38 7.23 -27.43
N ALA A 10 -13.76 6.19 -26.70
CA ALA A 10 -13.43 6.04 -25.28
C ALA A 10 -11.93 5.75 -25.08
N GLU A 11 -11.37 4.87 -25.87
CA GLU A 11 -9.92 4.56 -25.86
C GLU A 11 -9.06 5.76 -26.24
N ALA A 12 -9.47 6.52 -27.26
CA ALA A 12 -8.77 7.74 -27.66
C ALA A 12 -8.83 8.81 -26.57
N ASN A 13 -9.97 8.99 -25.91
CA ASN A 13 -10.12 9.92 -24.79
C ASN A 13 -9.28 9.48 -23.57
N GLN A 14 -9.23 8.19 -23.27
CA GLN A 14 -8.38 7.66 -22.22
C GLN A 14 -6.89 7.87 -22.53
N ALA A 15 -6.46 7.57 -23.75
CA ALA A 15 -5.09 7.82 -24.20
C ALA A 15 -4.71 9.30 -24.10
N ALA A 16 -5.60 10.21 -24.50
CA ALA A 16 -5.40 11.65 -24.40
C ALA A 16 -5.28 12.11 -22.92
N ALA A 17 -6.13 11.59 -22.04
CA ALA A 17 -6.06 11.88 -20.61
C ALA A 17 -4.75 11.41 -19.99
N LEU A 18 -4.29 10.20 -20.33
CA LEU A 18 -3.01 9.64 -19.86
C LEU A 18 -1.80 10.38 -20.41
N ALA A 19 -1.93 11.05 -21.56
CA ALA A 19 -0.84 11.81 -22.17
C ALA A 19 -0.35 13.00 -21.33
N ALA A 20 -1.19 13.51 -20.42
CA ALA A 20 -0.84 14.60 -19.50
C ALA A 20 0.04 14.18 -18.32
N TYR A 21 0.19 12.87 -18.07
CA TYR A 21 0.95 12.34 -16.93
C TYR A 21 2.36 11.90 -17.34
N GLY A 22 3.34 12.20 -16.47
CA GLY A 22 4.72 11.73 -16.61
C GLY A 22 4.84 10.22 -16.36
N GLY A 23 4.04 9.67 -15.45
CA GLY A 23 4.00 8.25 -15.12
C GLY A 23 2.58 7.71 -15.05
N VAL A 24 2.45 6.42 -15.35
CA VAL A 24 1.19 5.66 -15.29
C VAL A 24 1.40 4.42 -14.44
N LEU A 25 0.60 4.27 -13.40
CA LEU A 25 0.52 3.08 -12.56
C LEU A 25 -0.73 2.29 -12.96
N THR A 26 -0.54 1.13 -13.52
CA THR A 26 -1.62 0.19 -13.83
C THR A 26 -1.72 -0.85 -12.71
N VAL A 27 -2.90 -1.01 -12.15
CA VAL A 27 -3.21 -2.03 -11.13
C VAL A 27 -4.09 -3.10 -11.75
N ASP A 28 -3.62 -4.35 -11.67
CA ASP A 28 -4.32 -5.53 -12.17
C ASP A 28 -5.20 -6.15 -11.06
N LEU A 29 -6.49 -5.83 -11.09
CA LEU A 29 -7.46 -6.35 -10.12
C LEU A 29 -7.72 -7.85 -10.29
N ASP A 30 -7.60 -8.39 -11.51
CA ASP A 30 -7.75 -9.84 -11.74
C ASP A 30 -6.57 -10.60 -11.14
N ALA A 31 -5.35 -10.05 -11.22
CA ALA A 31 -4.18 -10.61 -10.56
C ALA A 31 -4.32 -10.57 -9.02
N ILE A 32 -4.87 -9.49 -8.46
CA ILE A 32 -5.18 -9.41 -7.01
C ILE A 32 -6.20 -10.48 -6.62
N ILE A 33 -7.28 -10.65 -7.39
CA ILE A 33 -8.28 -11.71 -7.16
C ILE A 33 -7.64 -13.09 -7.26
N ALA A 34 -6.79 -13.33 -8.26
CA ALA A 34 -6.11 -14.61 -8.44
C ALA A 34 -5.18 -14.93 -7.26
N ASN A 35 -4.44 -13.92 -6.77
CA ASN A 35 -3.60 -14.04 -5.58
C ASN A 35 -4.45 -14.37 -4.34
N TRP A 36 -5.55 -13.66 -4.12
CA TRP A 36 -6.45 -13.91 -3.01
C TRP A 36 -7.05 -15.32 -3.08
N ARG A 37 -7.52 -15.77 -4.25
CA ARG A 37 -8.04 -17.13 -4.46
C ARG A 37 -7.01 -18.22 -4.16
N LYS A 38 -5.75 -17.98 -4.52
CA LYS A 38 -4.66 -18.91 -4.21
C LYS A 38 -4.43 -19.00 -2.71
N LEU A 39 -4.42 -17.87 -2.01
CA LEU A 39 -4.28 -17.81 -0.55
C LEU A 39 -5.48 -18.44 0.17
N GLU A 40 -6.70 -18.15 -0.30
CA GLU A 40 -7.94 -18.79 0.18
C GLU A 40 -7.84 -20.31 0.08
N LYS A 41 -7.47 -20.83 -1.09
CA LYS A 41 -7.31 -22.27 -1.29
C LYS A 41 -6.23 -22.88 -0.39
N THR A 42 -5.15 -22.17 -0.15
CA THR A 42 -4.06 -22.64 0.73
C THR A 42 -4.48 -22.66 2.20
N ALA A 43 -5.38 -21.76 2.59
CA ALA A 43 -5.79 -21.58 3.98
C ALA A 43 -7.00 -22.42 4.41
N VAL A 44 -7.65 -23.18 3.50
CA VAL A 44 -8.82 -24.02 3.85
C VAL A 44 -8.51 -24.93 5.04
N PRO A 45 -9.37 -24.99 6.09
CA PRO A 45 -10.72 -24.45 6.18
C PRO A 45 -10.84 -23.01 6.73
N ALA A 46 -9.74 -22.32 7.02
CA ALA A 46 -9.76 -20.97 7.56
C ALA A 46 -10.36 -19.96 6.58
N GLU A 47 -11.06 -18.95 7.08
CA GLU A 47 -11.49 -17.80 6.28
C GLU A 47 -10.27 -17.01 5.79
N CYS A 48 -10.22 -16.70 4.50
CA CYS A 48 -9.21 -15.81 3.93
C CYS A 48 -9.74 -14.39 3.86
N SER A 49 -9.30 -13.54 4.76
CA SER A 49 -9.58 -12.10 4.74
C SER A 49 -8.66 -11.35 3.77
N ALA A 50 -8.72 -10.03 3.77
CA ALA A 50 -7.78 -9.19 3.02
C ALA A 50 -7.34 -7.98 3.84
N VAL A 51 -6.02 -7.76 3.93
CA VAL A 51 -5.45 -6.54 4.53
C VAL A 51 -5.24 -5.50 3.43
N ILE A 52 -6.04 -4.43 3.48
CA ILE A 52 -6.11 -3.38 2.45
C ILE A 52 -5.76 -1.99 2.99
N LYS A 53 -5.00 -1.94 4.07
CA LYS A 53 -4.47 -0.70 4.67
C LYS A 53 -3.49 0.00 3.74
N ALA A 54 -3.14 1.26 4.06
CA ALA A 54 -2.24 2.11 3.26
C ALA A 54 -2.69 2.19 1.79
N ASP A 55 -3.99 2.47 1.59
CA ASP A 55 -4.61 2.53 0.27
C ASP A 55 -4.43 1.22 -0.54
N ALA A 56 -4.67 0.08 0.11
CA ALA A 56 -4.39 -1.26 -0.45
C ALA A 56 -2.93 -1.38 -0.92
N TYR A 57 -1.99 -1.01 -0.04
CA TYR A 57 -0.55 -0.96 -0.35
C TYR A 57 -0.25 -0.06 -1.57
N GLY A 58 -0.95 1.08 -1.69
CA GLY A 58 -0.80 2.01 -2.82
C GLY A 58 -1.57 1.61 -4.09
N CYS A 59 -2.27 0.48 -4.08
CA CYS A 59 -3.02 -0.04 -5.23
C CYS A 59 -4.45 0.51 -5.36
N GLY A 60 -4.93 1.32 -4.38
CA GLY A 60 -6.29 1.88 -4.39
C GLY A 60 -7.29 1.03 -3.62
N ALA A 61 -7.52 1.39 -2.34
CA ALA A 61 -8.32 0.58 -1.41
C ALA A 61 -9.76 0.37 -1.87
N GLU A 62 -10.40 1.37 -2.47
CA GLU A 62 -11.79 1.27 -2.91
C GLU A 62 -11.97 0.26 -4.04
N GLN A 63 -11.12 0.33 -5.07
CA GLN A 63 -11.18 -0.57 -6.22
C GLN A 63 -10.84 -2.01 -5.82
N VAL A 64 -9.81 -2.18 -4.98
CA VAL A 64 -9.40 -3.47 -4.45
C VAL A 64 -10.51 -4.07 -3.57
N ALA A 65 -11.12 -3.28 -2.67
CA ALA A 65 -12.22 -3.74 -1.83
C ALA A 65 -13.42 -4.21 -2.65
N ARG A 66 -13.83 -3.44 -3.68
CA ARG A 66 -14.92 -3.84 -4.59
C ARG A 66 -14.61 -5.13 -5.33
N ALA A 67 -13.38 -5.26 -5.86
CA ALA A 67 -12.97 -6.44 -6.59
C ALA A 67 -12.95 -7.70 -5.72
N LEU A 68 -12.34 -7.62 -4.53
CA LEU A 68 -12.26 -8.73 -3.59
C LEU A 68 -13.60 -9.07 -2.95
N SER A 69 -14.45 -8.09 -2.62
CA SER A 69 -15.81 -8.33 -2.12
C SER A 69 -16.66 -9.08 -3.14
N LYS A 70 -16.64 -8.67 -4.43
CA LYS A 70 -17.28 -9.40 -5.52
C LYS A 70 -16.73 -10.82 -5.69
N ALA A 71 -15.43 -11.02 -5.43
CA ALA A 71 -14.81 -12.34 -5.45
C ALA A 71 -15.19 -13.21 -4.25
N GLY A 72 -15.84 -12.66 -3.20
CA GLY A 72 -16.33 -13.38 -2.03
C GLY A 72 -15.55 -13.13 -0.74
N CYS A 73 -14.60 -12.20 -0.71
CA CYS A 73 -13.91 -11.79 0.51
C CYS A 73 -14.93 -11.11 1.47
N LYS A 74 -15.03 -11.62 2.70
CA LYS A 74 -16.03 -11.18 3.68
C LYS A 74 -15.46 -10.29 4.76
N THR A 75 -14.15 -10.30 4.95
CA THR A 75 -13.48 -9.58 6.05
C THR A 75 -12.29 -8.78 5.52
N PHE A 76 -12.26 -7.49 5.85
CA PHE A 76 -11.17 -6.58 5.53
C PHE A 76 -10.48 -6.07 6.79
N PHE A 77 -9.17 -5.83 6.68
CA PHE A 77 -8.37 -5.17 7.71
C PHE A 77 -7.74 -3.91 7.14
N VAL A 78 -7.92 -2.81 7.86
CA VAL A 78 -7.32 -1.49 7.57
C VAL A 78 -6.54 -0.98 8.76
N ALA A 79 -5.73 0.07 8.60
CA ALA A 79 -4.95 0.61 9.71
C ALA A 79 -5.73 1.67 10.52
N THR A 80 -6.54 2.50 9.84
CA THR A 80 -7.17 3.67 10.45
C THR A 80 -8.68 3.71 10.20
N ILE A 81 -9.40 4.51 11.01
CA ILE A 81 -10.84 4.74 10.82
C ILE A 81 -11.12 5.41 9.47
N GLU A 82 -10.26 6.31 9.03
CA GLU A 82 -10.44 7.00 7.75
C GLU A 82 -10.31 6.05 6.55
N GLU A 83 -9.41 5.08 6.63
CA GLU A 83 -9.35 3.99 5.64
C GLU A 83 -10.63 3.14 5.69
N ALA A 84 -11.12 2.82 6.90
CA ALA A 84 -12.37 2.09 7.07
C ALA A 84 -13.57 2.82 6.44
N ARG A 85 -13.64 4.16 6.55
CA ARG A 85 -14.70 4.99 5.92
C ARG A 85 -14.69 4.83 4.40
N LYS A 86 -13.51 4.93 3.78
CA LYS A 86 -13.36 4.77 2.33
C LYS A 86 -13.78 3.36 1.87
N VAL A 87 -13.32 2.34 2.61
CA VAL A 87 -13.68 0.96 2.30
C VAL A 87 -15.18 0.72 2.49
N ARG A 88 -15.78 1.21 3.59
CA ARG A 88 -17.21 1.06 3.84
C ARG A 88 -18.07 1.76 2.78
N ALA A 89 -17.65 2.94 2.31
CA ALA A 89 -18.32 3.64 1.21
C ALA A 89 -18.26 2.84 -0.11
N ALA A 90 -17.18 2.08 -0.33
CA ALA A 90 -17.00 1.25 -1.51
C ALA A 90 -17.76 -0.09 -1.42
N VAL A 91 -17.84 -0.71 -0.22
CA VAL A 91 -18.44 -2.03 0.03
C VAL A 91 -19.24 -2.00 1.34
N PRO A 92 -20.59 -2.11 1.28
CA PRO A 92 -21.44 -1.94 2.47
C PRO A 92 -21.46 -3.13 3.41
N GLU A 93 -21.24 -4.36 2.92
CA GLU A 93 -21.54 -5.59 3.66
C GLU A 93 -20.36 -6.18 4.46
N PRO A 94 -19.11 -6.25 3.93
CA PRO A 94 -18.02 -6.95 4.60
C PRO A 94 -17.72 -6.42 6.01
N THR A 95 -17.24 -7.31 6.87
CA THR A 95 -16.67 -6.92 8.16
C THR A 95 -15.38 -6.15 7.97
N ILE A 96 -15.21 -5.04 8.69
CA ILE A 96 -13.99 -4.22 8.63
C ILE A 96 -13.40 -4.10 10.02
N TYR A 97 -12.15 -4.56 10.20
CA TYR A 97 -11.36 -4.37 11.41
C TYR A 97 -10.33 -3.25 11.23
N VAL A 98 -10.18 -2.40 12.25
CA VAL A 98 -9.20 -1.31 12.29
C VAL A 98 -8.05 -1.70 13.20
N LEU A 99 -6.84 -1.88 12.63
CA LEU A 99 -5.66 -2.43 13.28
C LEU A 99 -4.92 -1.44 14.20
N GLY A 100 -5.15 -0.14 14.04
CA GLY A 100 -4.38 0.93 14.71
C GLY A 100 -4.74 1.15 16.17
N GLY A 101 -5.56 0.30 16.78
CA GLY A 101 -6.05 0.46 18.15
C GLY A 101 -7.32 1.30 18.25
N TYR A 102 -7.81 1.44 19.48
CA TYR A 102 -8.97 2.26 19.79
C TYR A 102 -8.53 3.58 20.44
N PHE A 103 -8.76 4.69 19.77
CA PHE A 103 -8.45 6.00 20.32
C PHE A 103 -9.58 6.50 21.23
N GLN A 104 -9.22 7.18 22.31
CA GLN A 104 -10.14 7.67 23.29
C GLN A 104 -11.27 8.50 22.66
N ASN A 105 -12.51 8.27 23.10
CA ASN A 105 -13.72 8.96 22.63
C ASN A 105 -14.07 8.77 21.13
N THR A 106 -13.52 7.77 20.44
CA THR A 106 -13.81 7.55 19.00
C THR A 106 -14.87 6.48 18.72
N GLY A 107 -15.52 5.93 19.74
CA GLY A 107 -16.50 4.82 19.59
C GLY A 107 -17.63 5.12 18.59
N GLU A 108 -18.13 6.36 18.58
CA GLU A 108 -19.19 6.77 17.65
C GLU A 108 -18.76 6.68 16.17
N HIS A 109 -17.47 6.92 15.88
CA HIS A 109 -16.95 6.78 14.54
C HIS A 109 -16.97 5.31 14.06
N TYR A 110 -16.70 4.37 14.96
CA TYR A 110 -16.81 2.93 14.66
C TYR A 110 -18.26 2.52 14.41
N ALA A 111 -19.18 2.99 15.26
CA ALA A 111 -20.60 2.70 15.13
C ALA A 111 -21.20 3.25 13.83
N GLN A 112 -20.88 4.51 13.46
CA GLN A 112 -21.38 5.17 12.25
C GLN A 112 -21.10 4.40 10.96
N ILE A 113 -19.93 3.77 10.88
CA ILE A 113 -19.51 3.04 9.67
C ILE A 113 -19.52 1.52 9.85
N ASN A 114 -20.08 1.04 10.97
CA ASN A 114 -20.15 -0.38 11.29
C ASN A 114 -18.80 -1.09 11.10
N CYS A 115 -17.74 -0.59 11.74
CA CYS A 115 -16.42 -1.23 11.78
C CYS A 115 -16.03 -1.60 13.20
N ARG A 116 -15.00 -2.42 13.35
CA ARG A 116 -14.60 -3.05 14.60
C ARG A 116 -13.18 -2.62 14.97
N PRO A 117 -12.93 -2.09 16.18
CA PRO A 117 -11.58 -1.85 16.64
C PRO A 117 -10.84 -3.18 16.91
N VAL A 118 -9.53 -3.16 16.71
CA VAL A 118 -8.62 -4.18 17.23
C VAL A 118 -8.01 -3.61 18.50
N ILE A 119 -8.38 -4.14 19.64
CA ILE A 119 -8.05 -3.66 20.98
C ILE A 119 -6.80 -4.39 21.46
N GLY A 120 -5.78 -3.65 21.85
CA GLY A 120 -4.49 -4.16 22.28
C GLY A 120 -4.05 -3.69 23.67
N ASP A 121 -4.92 -3.02 24.43
CA ASP A 121 -4.63 -2.49 25.77
C ASP A 121 -5.86 -2.59 26.66
N LEU A 122 -5.68 -2.79 27.98
CA LEU A 122 -6.79 -2.91 28.92
C LEU A 122 -7.59 -1.62 29.09
N ASN A 123 -6.96 -0.46 28.94
CA ASN A 123 -7.67 0.82 28.99
C ASN A 123 -8.53 1.00 27.73
N GLU A 124 -8.00 0.65 26.54
CA GLU A 124 -8.79 0.62 25.30
C GLU A 124 -10.05 -0.27 25.48
N LEU A 125 -9.87 -1.45 26.07
CA LEU A 125 -10.98 -2.38 26.32
C LEU A 125 -12.01 -1.77 27.28
N ALA A 126 -11.54 -1.16 28.37
CA ALA A 126 -12.43 -0.53 29.34
C ALA A 126 -13.23 0.65 28.74
N GLU A 127 -12.58 1.48 27.94
CA GLU A 127 -13.22 2.60 27.23
C GLU A 127 -14.23 2.11 26.18
N TRP A 128 -13.88 1.07 25.42
CA TRP A 128 -14.77 0.42 24.46
C TRP A 128 -16.03 -0.14 25.14
N ASP A 129 -15.87 -0.76 26.30
CA ASP A 129 -16.98 -1.27 27.09
C ASP A 129 -17.92 -0.19 27.61
N VAL A 130 -17.34 0.94 28.08
CA VAL A 130 -18.13 2.10 28.51
C VAL A 130 -18.94 2.63 27.32
N PHE A 131 -18.34 2.73 26.15
CA PHE A 131 -19.03 3.15 24.94
C PHE A 131 -20.18 2.19 24.59
N CYS A 132 -19.92 0.87 24.51
CA CYS A 132 -20.92 -0.14 24.19
C CYS A 132 -22.10 -0.13 25.18
N ARG A 133 -21.84 -0.09 26.49
CA ARG A 133 -22.89 -0.01 27.51
C ARG A 133 -23.73 1.25 27.42
N ARG A 134 -23.07 2.40 27.15
CA ARG A 134 -23.77 3.70 27.04
C ARG A 134 -24.68 3.76 25.82
N THR A 135 -24.27 3.20 24.71
CA THR A 135 -24.95 3.35 23.40
C THR A 135 -25.79 2.14 23.00
N GLY A 136 -25.63 1.00 23.65
CA GLY A 136 -26.19 -0.30 23.19
C GLY A 136 -25.51 -0.84 21.94
N TRP A 137 -24.34 -0.32 21.56
CA TRP A 137 -23.62 -0.79 20.39
C TRP A 137 -23.08 -2.22 20.60
N ASN A 138 -23.35 -3.10 19.64
CA ASN A 138 -22.99 -4.52 19.69
C ASN A 138 -22.26 -4.99 18.40
N GLY A 139 -21.70 -4.08 17.61
CA GLY A 139 -21.04 -4.39 16.32
C GLY A 139 -19.78 -5.21 16.45
N GLY A 140 -19.22 -5.34 17.64
CA GLY A 140 -18.08 -6.20 17.94
C GLY A 140 -16.74 -5.50 17.93
N ALA A 141 -15.72 -6.22 18.44
CA ALA A 141 -14.32 -5.83 18.46
C ALA A 141 -13.42 -7.07 18.33
N ALA A 142 -12.12 -6.88 18.04
CA ALA A 142 -11.12 -7.93 18.16
C ALA A 142 -10.18 -7.65 19.33
N ILE A 143 -9.63 -8.70 19.94
CA ILE A 143 -8.53 -8.63 20.92
C ILE A 143 -7.23 -8.99 20.23
N HIS A 144 -6.23 -8.12 20.34
CA HIS A 144 -4.86 -8.39 19.92
C HIS A 144 -4.03 -8.83 21.13
N ILE A 145 -3.38 -9.97 21.01
CA ILE A 145 -2.49 -10.55 22.04
C ILE A 145 -1.06 -10.53 21.51
N ASP A 146 -0.15 -9.97 22.29
CA ASP A 146 1.28 -10.00 21.94
C ASP A 146 1.89 -11.36 22.33
N THR A 147 2.42 -12.04 21.33
CA THR A 147 3.12 -13.31 21.50
C THR A 147 4.61 -13.22 21.19
N GLY A 148 5.15 -12.00 21.12
CA GLY A 148 6.57 -11.77 20.97
C GLY A 148 7.00 -10.72 19.95
N MET A 149 6.06 -9.94 19.38
CA MET A 149 6.40 -8.80 18.52
C MET A 149 6.77 -7.55 19.32
N ASN A 150 6.25 -7.41 20.55
CA ASN A 150 6.50 -6.28 21.45
C ASN A 150 6.20 -4.93 20.84
N ARG A 151 5.07 -4.83 20.14
CA ARG A 151 4.63 -3.61 19.47
C ARG A 151 3.24 -3.14 19.93
N LEU A 152 2.25 -3.99 19.80
CA LEU A 152 0.87 -3.80 20.25
C LEU A 152 0.34 -5.14 20.76
N GLY A 153 -0.70 -5.10 21.57
CA GLY A 153 -1.39 -6.29 22.05
C GLY A 153 -1.26 -6.46 23.56
N LEU A 154 -2.28 -7.09 24.15
CA LEU A 154 -2.27 -7.51 25.54
C LEU A 154 -1.12 -8.50 25.78
N THR A 155 -0.47 -8.39 26.90
CA THR A 155 0.42 -9.46 27.38
C THR A 155 -0.38 -10.74 27.63
N LEU A 156 0.28 -11.89 27.69
CA LEU A 156 -0.40 -13.16 28.01
C LEU A 156 -1.13 -13.10 29.35
N SER A 157 -0.55 -12.43 30.37
CA SER A 157 -1.18 -12.27 31.68
C SER A 157 -2.42 -11.35 31.64
N GLU A 158 -2.37 -10.26 30.90
CA GLU A 158 -3.54 -9.40 30.69
C GLU A 158 -4.65 -10.09 29.91
N ALA A 159 -4.27 -10.83 28.84
CA ALA A 159 -5.21 -11.65 28.09
C ALA A 159 -5.89 -12.70 29.01
N GLN A 160 -5.12 -13.39 29.86
CA GLN A 160 -5.65 -14.33 30.84
C GLN A 160 -6.63 -13.68 31.82
N ALA A 161 -6.34 -12.46 32.27
CA ALA A 161 -7.21 -11.74 33.22
C ALA A 161 -8.60 -11.39 32.65
N ILE A 162 -8.73 -11.23 31.32
CA ILE A 162 -10.01 -10.91 30.68
C ILE A 162 -10.84 -12.14 30.25
N ILE A 163 -10.24 -13.35 30.19
CA ILE A 163 -10.91 -14.59 29.75
C ILE A 163 -12.21 -14.87 30.49
N PRO A 164 -12.30 -14.81 31.84
CA PRO A 164 -13.54 -15.11 32.54
C PRO A 164 -14.71 -14.21 32.11
N ARG A 165 -14.42 -12.94 31.84
CA ARG A 165 -15.39 -11.98 31.35
C ARG A 165 -15.82 -12.31 29.92
N ILE A 166 -14.86 -12.60 29.04
CA ILE A 166 -15.14 -12.95 27.64
C ILE A 166 -16.00 -14.22 27.56
N ASN A 167 -15.65 -15.24 28.33
CA ASN A 167 -16.38 -16.50 28.37
C ASN A 167 -17.77 -16.41 29.02
N ALA A 168 -18.07 -15.36 29.77
CA ALA A 168 -19.41 -15.08 30.29
C ALA A 168 -20.42 -14.64 29.21
N GLY A 169 -19.95 -14.36 27.98
CA GLY A 169 -20.81 -14.21 26.79
C GLY A 169 -21.35 -12.80 26.52
N ASP A 170 -21.11 -11.84 27.40
CA ASP A 170 -21.60 -10.45 27.24
C ASP A 170 -20.43 -9.48 27.01
N HIS A 171 -19.74 -9.61 25.88
CA HIS A 171 -18.51 -8.86 25.64
C HIS A 171 -18.36 -8.28 24.23
N GLY A 172 -19.12 -8.75 23.24
CA GLY A 172 -19.00 -8.28 21.85
C GLY A 172 -17.65 -8.55 21.17
N ILE A 173 -16.80 -9.44 21.73
CA ILE A 173 -15.54 -9.82 21.09
C ILE A 173 -15.78 -10.88 20.03
N THR A 174 -15.35 -10.59 18.81
CA THR A 174 -15.63 -11.38 17.62
C THR A 174 -14.38 -12.02 17.00
N LEU A 175 -13.21 -11.74 17.53
CA LEU A 175 -11.94 -12.27 17.06
C LEU A 175 -10.86 -12.12 18.13
N VAL A 176 -10.03 -13.13 18.34
CA VAL A 176 -8.74 -13.02 19.00
C VAL A 176 -7.63 -13.16 17.98
N MET A 177 -6.60 -12.31 18.05
CA MET A 177 -5.53 -12.34 17.06
C MET A 177 -4.17 -12.06 17.67
N SER A 178 -3.13 -12.52 16.97
CA SER A 178 -1.75 -12.13 17.19
C SER A 178 -1.04 -11.89 15.87
N HIS A 179 0.25 -11.56 15.88
CA HIS A 179 1.01 -11.27 14.67
C HIS A 179 2.39 -11.92 14.68
N LEU A 180 2.71 -12.65 13.60
CA LEU A 180 4.00 -13.33 13.46
C LEU A 180 5.10 -12.33 13.11
N VAL A 181 6.28 -12.55 13.72
CA VAL A 181 7.47 -11.67 13.59
C VAL A 181 8.34 -12.07 12.41
N SER A 182 8.51 -13.39 12.19
CA SER A 182 9.51 -13.93 11.26
C SER A 182 8.93 -15.00 10.34
N ALA A 183 7.66 -14.85 9.94
CA ALA A 183 6.96 -15.87 9.15
C ALA A 183 7.57 -16.08 7.75
N GLU A 184 8.28 -15.08 7.21
CA GLU A 184 9.04 -15.16 5.96
C GLU A 184 10.28 -16.07 6.07
N GLN A 185 10.76 -16.35 7.27
CA GLN A 185 11.85 -17.29 7.57
C GLN A 185 11.25 -18.61 8.03
N LEU A 186 11.05 -19.56 7.11
CA LEU A 186 10.32 -20.82 7.36
C LEU A 186 10.82 -21.59 8.59
N ASN A 187 12.12 -21.62 8.80
CA ASN A 187 12.78 -22.38 9.85
C ASN A 187 13.06 -21.57 11.13
N SER A 188 12.55 -20.35 11.24
CA SER A 188 12.77 -19.53 12.44
C SER A 188 12.13 -20.16 13.66
N PRO A 189 12.89 -20.41 14.76
CA PRO A 189 12.34 -20.96 15.99
C PRO A 189 11.32 -20.03 16.66
N VAL A 190 11.34 -18.74 16.30
CA VAL A 190 10.38 -17.75 16.79
C VAL A 190 8.96 -18.10 16.33
N ASN A 191 8.79 -18.63 15.12
CA ASN A 191 7.49 -19.04 14.60
C ASN A 191 6.84 -20.12 15.51
N ALA A 192 7.59 -21.16 15.86
CA ALA A 192 7.09 -22.22 16.74
C ALA A 192 6.77 -21.71 18.16
N LYS A 193 7.61 -20.80 18.69
CA LYS A 193 7.39 -20.17 20.01
C LYS A 193 6.10 -19.34 20.02
N GLN A 194 5.91 -18.49 19.00
CA GLN A 194 4.69 -17.68 18.87
C GLN A 194 3.44 -18.54 18.67
N LEU A 195 3.53 -19.60 17.87
CA LEU A 195 2.44 -20.54 17.68
C LEU A 195 2.02 -21.21 19.00
N ALA A 196 3.00 -21.70 19.78
CA ALA A 196 2.72 -22.34 21.07
C ALA A 196 2.04 -21.37 22.05
N ALA A 197 2.58 -20.16 22.19
CA ALA A 197 2.02 -19.12 23.04
C ALA A 197 0.60 -18.73 22.62
N PHE A 198 0.39 -18.46 21.31
CA PHE A 198 -0.93 -18.07 20.81
C PHE A 198 -1.95 -19.19 20.93
N ARG A 199 -1.58 -20.43 20.59
CA ARG A 199 -2.47 -21.59 20.71
C ARG A 199 -2.93 -21.81 22.15
N GLY A 200 -2.01 -21.71 23.12
CA GLY A 200 -2.31 -21.84 24.54
C GLY A 200 -3.38 -20.86 24.96
N ILE A 201 -3.15 -19.57 24.74
CA ILE A 201 -4.06 -18.52 25.18
C ILE A 201 -5.37 -18.48 24.37
N ALA A 202 -5.32 -18.66 23.04
CA ALA A 202 -6.51 -18.58 22.17
C ALA A 202 -7.51 -19.71 22.50
N SER A 203 -7.05 -20.89 22.89
CA SER A 203 -7.91 -22.01 23.27
C SER A 203 -8.78 -21.73 24.51
N GLU A 204 -8.39 -20.76 25.32
CA GLU A 204 -9.13 -20.37 26.53
C GLU A 204 -10.28 -19.39 26.22
N PHE A 205 -10.32 -18.77 25.02
CA PHE A 205 -11.43 -17.91 24.57
C PHE A 205 -12.54 -18.73 23.90
N SER A 206 -13.45 -19.28 24.70
CA SER A 206 -14.50 -20.17 24.21
C SER A 206 -15.40 -19.51 23.16
N GLY A 207 -15.51 -20.14 21.98
CA GLY A 207 -16.41 -19.71 20.92
C GLY A 207 -15.97 -18.43 20.18
N VAL A 208 -14.80 -17.88 20.46
CA VAL A 208 -14.25 -16.72 19.74
C VAL A 208 -13.25 -17.20 18.69
N PRO A 209 -13.47 -16.89 17.41
CA PRO A 209 -12.51 -17.23 16.34
C PRO A 209 -11.11 -16.66 16.59
N ALA A 210 -10.08 -17.36 16.13
CA ALA A 210 -8.69 -17.00 16.30
C ALA A 210 -7.98 -16.73 14.96
N ALA A 211 -7.00 -15.82 14.94
CA ALA A 211 -6.26 -15.45 13.74
C ALA A 211 -4.77 -15.18 14.05
N LEU A 212 -3.86 -15.92 13.42
CA LEU A 212 -2.42 -15.71 13.59
C LEU A 212 -1.71 -15.37 12.27
N ALA A 213 -1.93 -16.17 11.22
CA ALA A 213 -1.20 -16.09 9.97
C ALA A 213 -1.40 -14.76 9.23
N ASN A 214 -0.28 -14.10 8.91
CA ASN A 214 -0.14 -13.07 7.89
C ASN A 214 0.13 -13.73 6.51
N SER A 215 0.54 -12.97 5.49
CA SER A 215 0.87 -13.49 4.16
C SER A 215 1.81 -14.69 4.21
N SER A 216 2.95 -14.55 4.86
CA SER A 216 3.98 -15.60 4.97
C SER A 216 3.54 -16.73 5.91
N GLY A 217 2.81 -16.39 6.98
CA GLY A 217 2.28 -17.37 7.94
C GLY A 217 1.31 -18.39 7.32
N ILE A 218 0.63 -18.06 6.22
CA ILE A 218 -0.21 -19.00 5.47
C ILE A 218 0.62 -20.18 4.95
N PHE A 219 1.86 -19.91 4.53
CA PHE A 219 2.77 -20.91 3.96
C PHE A 219 3.55 -21.69 5.03
N LEU A 220 3.45 -21.33 6.32
CA LEU A 220 3.96 -22.16 7.44
C LEU A 220 3.07 -23.38 7.70
N GLY A 221 1.92 -23.47 7.07
CA GLY A 221 1.00 -24.61 7.11
C GLY A 221 -0.16 -24.47 8.08
N ALA A 222 -1.03 -25.47 8.06
CA ALA A 222 -2.31 -25.49 8.77
C ALA A 222 -2.26 -25.13 10.26
N PRO A 223 -1.22 -25.50 11.04
CA PRO A 223 -1.16 -25.14 12.46
C PRO A 223 -1.18 -23.63 12.75
N PHE A 224 -0.77 -22.79 11.79
CA PHE A 224 -0.72 -21.34 11.91
C PHE A 224 -1.97 -20.61 11.43
N GLN A 225 -2.85 -21.28 10.69
CA GLN A 225 -3.96 -20.65 10.00
C GLN A 225 -5.15 -20.34 10.91
N PHE A 226 -5.42 -21.18 11.92
CA PHE A 226 -6.56 -21.05 12.84
C PHE A 226 -7.89 -20.91 12.08
N ASP A 227 -8.78 -19.99 12.52
CA ASP A 227 -10.09 -19.79 11.91
C ASP A 227 -10.08 -18.73 10.80
N LEU A 228 -9.10 -17.82 10.84
CA LEU A 228 -9.01 -16.71 9.88
C LEU A 228 -7.54 -16.34 9.60
N VAL A 229 -7.19 -16.19 8.31
CA VAL A 229 -5.89 -15.71 7.86
C VAL A 229 -5.98 -14.28 7.33
N ARG A 230 -4.89 -13.50 7.48
CA ARG A 230 -4.83 -12.09 7.18
C ARG A 230 -3.72 -11.74 6.16
N PRO A 231 -3.85 -12.20 4.91
CA PRO A 231 -2.90 -11.83 3.88
C PRO A 231 -2.99 -10.33 3.56
N GLY A 232 -1.83 -9.71 3.40
CA GLY A 232 -1.64 -8.35 2.91
C GLY A 232 -0.72 -8.35 1.71
N ALA A 233 0.59 -8.28 1.91
CA ALA A 233 1.58 -8.11 0.86
C ALA A 233 1.49 -9.13 -0.28
N ALA A 234 1.17 -10.39 0.02
CA ALA A 234 0.99 -11.44 -0.99
C ALA A 234 -0.15 -11.13 -1.97
N LEU A 235 -1.21 -10.42 -1.53
CA LEU A 235 -2.29 -9.98 -2.42
C LEU A 235 -1.75 -9.10 -3.55
N TYR A 236 -0.71 -8.31 -3.25
CA TYR A 236 -0.14 -7.31 -4.15
C TYR A 236 1.13 -7.80 -4.86
N GLY A 237 1.38 -9.11 -4.84
CA GLY A 237 2.46 -9.73 -5.61
C GLY A 237 3.83 -9.72 -4.94
N VAL A 238 3.95 -9.26 -3.68
CA VAL A 238 5.18 -9.39 -2.89
C VAL A 238 5.37 -10.85 -2.50
N ASN A 239 6.59 -11.36 -2.63
CA ASN A 239 6.90 -12.77 -2.31
C ASN A 239 6.70 -13.08 -0.81
N PRO A 240 5.73 -13.93 -0.44
CA PRO A 240 5.55 -14.33 0.95
C PRO A 240 6.53 -15.40 1.43
N THR A 241 7.27 -16.00 0.49
CA THR A 241 8.24 -17.09 0.73
C THR A 241 9.58 -16.75 0.08
N PRO A 242 10.33 -15.74 0.59
CA PRO A 242 11.50 -15.19 -0.11
C PRO A 242 12.64 -16.20 -0.31
N GLU A 243 12.63 -17.34 0.40
CA GLU A 243 13.57 -18.45 0.21
C GLU A 243 13.20 -19.36 -1.00
N ALA A 244 12.07 -19.10 -1.66
CA ALA A 244 11.55 -19.85 -2.80
C ALA A 244 11.01 -18.91 -3.89
N ASP A 245 10.69 -19.48 -5.05
CA ASP A 245 10.04 -18.75 -6.15
C ASP A 245 8.74 -18.11 -5.66
N ASN A 246 8.50 -16.87 -6.10
CA ASN A 246 7.30 -16.15 -5.73
C ASN A 246 6.05 -16.83 -6.27
N PRO A 247 5.16 -17.35 -5.42
CA PRO A 247 3.94 -18.01 -5.86
C PRO A 247 2.85 -17.02 -6.32
N MET A 248 3.03 -15.71 -6.08
CA MET A 248 2.03 -14.69 -6.36
C MET A 248 2.24 -14.05 -7.73
N GLN A 249 1.16 -13.62 -8.35
CA GLN A 249 1.19 -12.83 -9.57
C GLN A 249 1.51 -11.38 -9.25
N GLN A 250 2.30 -10.74 -10.10
CA GLN A 250 2.56 -9.30 -10.03
C GLN A 250 1.28 -8.52 -10.38
N VAL A 251 0.98 -7.47 -9.63
CA VAL A 251 -0.28 -6.71 -9.75
C VAL A 251 -0.08 -5.26 -10.17
N ALA A 252 1.12 -4.72 -9.99
CA ALA A 252 1.44 -3.33 -10.31
C ALA A 252 2.38 -3.26 -11.52
N ASP A 253 2.05 -2.38 -12.47
CA ASP A 253 2.89 -2.04 -13.62
C ASP A 253 3.05 -0.50 -13.62
N LEU A 254 4.30 -0.04 -13.46
CA LEU A 254 4.64 1.39 -13.44
C LEU A 254 5.46 1.73 -14.66
N LYS A 255 4.93 2.64 -15.46
CA LYS A 255 5.61 3.16 -16.65
C LYS A 255 5.82 4.66 -16.56
N ALA A 256 6.96 5.13 -17.05
CA ALA A 256 7.31 6.54 -17.13
C ALA A 256 7.50 6.98 -18.58
N ARG A 257 7.17 8.24 -18.86
CA ARG A 257 7.28 8.82 -20.20
C ARG A 257 8.66 9.42 -20.44
N ILE A 258 9.25 9.13 -21.59
CA ILE A 258 10.46 9.83 -22.05
C ILE A 258 10.08 11.25 -22.48
N VAL A 259 10.67 12.24 -21.82
CA VAL A 259 10.49 13.66 -22.14
C VAL A 259 11.55 14.20 -23.08
N GLN A 260 12.76 13.61 -23.03
CA GLN A 260 13.87 14.02 -23.89
C GLN A 260 14.79 12.81 -24.15
N VAL A 261 15.40 12.77 -25.33
CA VAL A 261 16.56 11.95 -25.63
C VAL A 261 17.71 12.89 -25.99
N ARG A 262 18.90 12.65 -25.40
CA ARG A 262 20.07 13.47 -25.64
C ARG A 262 21.35 12.64 -25.70
N ASN A 263 22.37 13.17 -26.36
CA ASN A 263 23.70 12.61 -26.34
C ASN A 263 24.55 13.36 -25.31
N VAL A 264 25.50 12.64 -24.71
CA VAL A 264 26.57 13.18 -23.86
C VAL A 264 27.88 12.57 -24.34
N GLU A 265 28.91 13.40 -24.38
CA GLU A 265 30.22 12.98 -24.84
C GLU A 265 31.00 12.26 -23.73
N ARG A 266 32.02 11.51 -24.14
CA ARG A 266 32.92 10.85 -23.17
C ARG A 266 33.54 11.88 -22.23
N GLY A 267 33.49 11.64 -20.93
CA GLY A 267 34.00 12.51 -19.88
C GLY A 267 32.98 13.53 -19.35
N GLU A 268 31.85 13.72 -19.99
CA GLU A 268 30.75 14.52 -19.44
C GLU A 268 30.07 13.82 -18.28
N THR A 269 29.56 14.58 -17.32
CA THR A 269 28.90 14.06 -16.14
C THR A 269 27.38 14.20 -16.24
N VAL A 270 26.63 13.33 -15.52
CA VAL A 270 25.17 13.31 -15.52
C VAL A 270 24.61 13.48 -14.12
N GLY A 271 23.64 14.37 -13.98
CA GLY A 271 22.85 14.59 -12.77
C GLY A 271 23.55 15.38 -11.67
N TYR A 272 22.88 15.49 -10.53
CA TYR A 272 23.37 16.27 -9.39
C TYR A 272 24.71 15.76 -8.84
N GLY A 273 25.64 16.69 -8.66
CA GLY A 273 26.97 16.43 -8.12
C GLY A 273 27.92 15.76 -9.11
N GLY A 274 27.52 15.56 -10.38
CA GLY A 274 28.38 14.99 -11.42
C GLY A 274 29.00 13.65 -11.05
N THR A 275 28.30 12.81 -10.28
CA THR A 275 28.83 11.56 -9.71
C THR A 275 28.86 10.38 -10.67
N TRP A 276 28.27 10.52 -11.83
CA TRP A 276 28.30 9.56 -12.92
C TRP A 276 28.91 10.19 -14.16
N THR A 277 29.92 9.54 -14.73
CA THR A 277 30.70 10.06 -15.87
C THR A 277 30.50 9.13 -17.08
N ALA A 278 30.21 9.72 -18.23
CA ALA A 278 30.09 8.99 -19.49
C ALA A 278 31.47 8.44 -19.90
N ARG A 279 31.63 7.12 -19.92
CA ARG A 279 32.90 6.44 -20.29
C ARG A 279 33.11 6.35 -21.80
N ARG A 280 32.05 6.57 -22.59
CA ARG A 280 31.97 6.58 -24.05
C ARG A 280 30.93 7.61 -24.50
N PRO A 281 30.82 7.96 -25.77
CA PRO A 281 29.66 8.69 -26.27
C PRO A 281 28.39 7.94 -25.86
N THR A 282 27.52 8.59 -25.12
CA THR A 282 26.38 7.96 -24.44
C THR A 282 25.07 8.62 -24.85
N LYS A 283 24.05 7.81 -25.11
CA LYS A 283 22.70 8.27 -25.41
C LYS A 283 21.82 8.09 -24.19
N LEU A 284 21.23 9.17 -23.71
CA LEU A 284 20.36 9.17 -22.52
C LEU A 284 18.90 9.38 -22.90
N ALA A 285 18.00 8.62 -22.26
CA ALA A 285 16.58 8.95 -22.18
C ALA A 285 16.30 9.60 -20.81
N ILE A 286 15.68 10.77 -20.82
CA ILE A 286 15.22 11.44 -19.61
C ILE A 286 13.74 11.13 -19.45
N ILE A 287 13.35 10.56 -18.32
CA ILE A 287 11.98 10.17 -18.01
C ILE A 287 11.37 11.07 -16.94
N ALA A 288 10.05 11.29 -17.00
CA ALA A 288 9.31 12.22 -16.14
C ALA A 288 8.79 11.52 -14.88
N VAL A 289 9.69 10.95 -14.10
CA VAL A 289 9.46 10.35 -12.77
C VAL A 289 10.71 10.59 -11.92
N GLY A 290 10.52 10.81 -10.63
CA GLY A 290 11.60 10.96 -9.67
C GLY A 290 11.17 10.59 -8.25
N TYR A 291 11.97 11.01 -7.24
CA TYR A 291 11.67 10.62 -5.87
C TYR A 291 10.41 11.29 -5.27
N ALA A 292 9.95 12.43 -5.82
CA ALA A 292 8.66 13.02 -5.42
C ALA A 292 7.45 12.20 -5.87
N ASP A 293 7.65 11.28 -6.81
CA ASP A 293 6.65 10.32 -7.26
C ASP A 293 6.69 9.01 -6.45
N GLY A 294 7.67 8.88 -5.52
CA GLY A 294 7.88 7.68 -4.74
C GLY A 294 8.84 6.66 -5.38
N TYR A 295 9.54 7.03 -6.46
CA TYR A 295 10.62 6.20 -7.01
C TYR A 295 11.93 6.53 -6.28
N PHE A 296 12.44 5.61 -5.50
CA PHE A 296 13.47 5.86 -4.50
C PHE A 296 14.76 6.44 -5.05
N ARG A 297 15.34 7.38 -4.32
CA ARG A 297 16.65 7.95 -4.64
C ARG A 297 17.78 6.91 -4.60
N ALA A 298 17.58 5.80 -3.89
CA ALA A 298 18.45 4.63 -3.87
C ALA A 298 18.63 3.96 -5.26
N ALA A 299 17.72 4.21 -6.21
CA ALA A 299 17.87 3.80 -7.61
C ALA A 299 19.04 4.47 -8.35
N SER A 300 19.66 5.49 -7.78
CA SER A 300 20.76 6.25 -8.37
C SER A 300 21.98 5.39 -8.67
N SER A 301 22.73 5.77 -9.71
CA SER A 301 24.06 5.24 -9.99
C SER A 301 25.14 6.30 -9.82
N ASN A 302 26.38 5.86 -9.70
CA ASN A 302 27.59 6.68 -9.75
C ASN A 302 28.74 5.87 -10.36
N ASP A 303 29.93 6.46 -10.49
CA ASP A 303 31.09 5.81 -11.11
C ASP A 303 31.55 4.52 -10.40
N GLY A 304 31.19 4.35 -9.12
CA GLY A 304 31.54 3.19 -8.29
C GLY A 304 30.36 2.24 -8.00
N THR A 305 29.11 2.66 -8.27
CA THR A 305 27.91 1.87 -7.91
C THR A 305 26.93 1.84 -9.06
N ARG A 306 26.52 0.62 -9.44
CA ARG A 306 25.46 0.42 -10.44
C ARG A 306 24.10 0.79 -9.81
N GLY A 307 23.34 1.61 -10.52
CA GLY A 307 21.97 1.97 -10.15
C GLY A 307 20.94 0.90 -10.54
N ALA A 308 19.68 1.20 -10.28
CA ALA A 308 18.56 0.39 -10.74
C ALA A 308 18.54 0.29 -12.27
N GLU A 309 17.86 -0.72 -12.77
CA GLU A 309 17.58 -0.86 -14.19
C GLU A 309 16.10 -0.61 -14.48
N VAL A 310 15.81 -0.20 -15.69
CA VAL A 310 14.47 -0.03 -16.24
C VAL A 310 14.38 -0.76 -17.58
N ILE A 311 13.17 -1.03 -18.07
CA ILE A 311 13.02 -1.68 -19.39
C ILE A 311 12.61 -0.64 -20.42
N VAL A 312 13.42 -0.52 -21.47
CA VAL A 312 13.19 0.36 -22.62
C VAL A 312 13.17 -0.50 -23.87
N ALA A 313 12.08 -0.48 -24.61
CA ALA A 313 11.92 -1.31 -25.82
C ALA A 313 12.30 -2.80 -25.61
N GLY A 314 11.88 -3.37 -24.46
CA GLY A 314 12.12 -4.78 -24.11
C GLY A 314 13.53 -5.10 -23.61
N LYS A 315 14.42 -4.11 -23.44
CA LYS A 315 15.77 -4.31 -22.92
C LYS A 315 15.99 -3.59 -21.59
N ARG A 316 16.74 -4.21 -20.69
CA ARG A 316 17.19 -3.59 -19.45
C ARG A 316 18.21 -2.50 -19.74
N CYS A 317 17.96 -1.32 -19.19
CA CYS A 317 18.79 -0.13 -19.33
C CYS A 317 19.07 0.46 -17.94
N PRO A 318 20.34 0.78 -17.59
CA PRO A 318 20.66 1.26 -16.26
C PRO A 318 20.29 2.74 -16.08
N VAL A 319 19.97 3.11 -14.85
CA VAL A 319 19.90 4.52 -14.43
C VAL A 319 21.29 5.13 -14.53
N ALA A 320 21.39 6.34 -15.08
CA ALA A 320 22.63 7.11 -15.23
C ALA A 320 22.61 8.33 -14.30
N GLY A 321 23.44 8.32 -13.27
CA GLY A 321 23.54 9.39 -12.29
C GLY A 321 22.45 9.35 -11.23
N ARG A 322 22.27 10.47 -10.53
CA ARG A 322 21.33 10.56 -9.39
C ARG A 322 19.89 10.74 -9.85
N VAL A 323 18.97 9.98 -9.22
CA VAL A 323 17.54 10.24 -9.32
C VAL A 323 17.24 11.61 -8.75
N SER A 324 16.58 12.45 -9.55
CA SER A 324 16.15 13.81 -9.17
C SER A 324 14.74 13.78 -8.58
N MET A 325 14.23 14.93 -8.18
CA MET A 325 12.87 15.06 -7.65
C MET A 325 11.83 14.58 -8.66
N ASP A 326 11.97 14.95 -9.93
CA ASP A 326 10.96 14.80 -10.98
C ASP A 326 11.46 14.05 -12.22
N LEU A 327 12.77 13.76 -12.32
CA LEU A 327 13.41 13.25 -13.53
C LEU A 327 14.47 12.19 -13.20
N ILE A 328 14.61 11.21 -14.11
CA ILE A 328 15.66 10.19 -14.09
C ILE A 328 16.28 10.12 -15.49
N ALA A 329 17.62 10.03 -15.54
CA ALA A 329 18.35 9.74 -16.77
C ALA A 329 18.60 8.22 -16.87
N ILE A 330 18.37 7.66 -18.04
CA ILE A 330 18.55 6.24 -18.36
C ILE A 330 19.56 6.11 -19.49
N ASP A 331 20.59 5.29 -19.34
CA ASP A 331 21.52 4.97 -20.43
C ASP A 331 20.89 4.02 -21.43
N ILE A 332 20.61 4.51 -22.63
CA ILE A 332 20.00 3.78 -23.73
C ILE A 332 20.98 3.59 -24.90
N THR A 333 22.28 3.73 -24.66
CA THR A 333 23.32 3.69 -25.70
C THR A 333 23.31 2.41 -26.51
N ASP A 334 23.04 1.26 -25.86
CA ASP A 334 23.09 -0.05 -26.46
C ASP A 334 21.74 -0.49 -27.07
N LEU A 335 20.78 0.42 -27.18
CA LEU A 335 19.54 0.16 -27.88
C LEU A 335 19.69 0.37 -29.41
N PRO A 336 18.91 -0.34 -30.22
CA PRO A 336 18.85 -0.06 -31.66
C PRO A 336 18.49 1.41 -31.94
N PRO A 337 18.95 1.97 -33.06
CA PRO A 337 18.56 3.30 -33.49
C PRO A 337 17.04 3.45 -33.49
N ASN A 338 16.53 4.58 -32.95
CA ASN A 338 15.10 4.89 -32.86
C ASN A 338 14.23 3.98 -31.97
N ALA A 339 14.81 3.02 -31.24
CA ALA A 339 14.07 2.19 -30.28
C ALA A 339 13.44 3.00 -29.15
N ALA A 340 14.06 4.14 -28.78
CA ALA A 340 13.55 5.06 -27.77
C ALA A 340 13.54 6.49 -28.31
N ARG A 341 12.40 7.19 -28.10
CA ARG A 341 12.19 8.59 -28.49
C ARG A 341 11.25 9.29 -27.49
N ARG A 342 11.19 10.60 -27.53
CA ARG A 342 10.23 11.41 -26.76
C ARG A 342 8.82 10.86 -26.92
N GLY A 343 8.10 10.72 -25.80
CA GLY A 343 6.73 10.20 -25.73
C GLY A 343 6.62 8.68 -25.51
N HIS A 344 7.69 7.90 -25.78
CA HIS A 344 7.68 6.47 -25.47
C HIS A 344 7.65 6.24 -23.97
N MET A 345 7.10 5.08 -23.55
CA MET A 345 7.03 4.66 -22.16
C MET A 345 8.18 3.72 -21.82
N VAL A 346 8.65 3.84 -20.60
CA VAL A 346 9.72 3.03 -19.97
C VAL A 346 9.11 2.29 -18.80
N THR A 347 9.34 1.00 -18.67
CA THR A 347 8.85 0.22 -17.52
C THR A 347 9.82 0.34 -16.34
N LEU A 348 9.31 0.81 -15.21
CA LEU A 348 10.03 0.97 -13.94
C LEU A 348 9.74 -0.16 -12.96
N LEU A 349 8.54 -0.70 -13.01
CA LEU A 349 8.03 -1.85 -12.28
C LEU A 349 7.04 -2.55 -13.20
N GLY A 350 7.04 -3.85 -13.29
CA GLY A 350 6.15 -4.57 -14.21
C GLY A 350 6.81 -5.80 -14.79
N GLU A 351 6.45 -6.16 -16.00
CA GLU A 351 7.05 -7.28 -16.69
C GLU A 351 8.58 -7.13 -16.76
N GLY A 352 9.29 -8.12 -16.23
CA GLY A 352 10.75 -8.16 -16.20
C GLY A 352 11.43 -7.37 -15.08
N ILE A 353 10.66 -6.63 -14.23
CA ILE A 353 11.16 -5.97 -13.02
C ILE A 353 10.13 -6.15 -11.92
N THR A 354 10.40 -7.04 -10.96
CA THR A 354 9.48 -7.33 -9.86
C THR A 354 9.60 -6.28 -8.74
N VAL A 355 8.56 -6.21 -7.90
CA VAL A 355 8.59 -5.35 -6.71
C VAL A 355 9.68 -5.78 -5.73
N ASP A 356 9.93 -7.08 -5.60
CA ASP A 356 10.96 -7.63 -4.71
C ASP A 356 12.38 -7.33 -5.24
N GLU A 357 12.57 -7.34 -6.57
CA GLU A 357 13.84 -6.90 -7.20
C GLU A 357 14.12 -5.43 -6.90
N LEU A 358 13.12 -4.55 -7.09
CA LEU A 358 13.27 -3.13 -6.75
C LEU A 358 13.54 -2.92 -5.26
N ALA A 359 12.83 -3.64 -4.40
CA ALA A 359 13.02 -3.56 -2.96
C ALA A 359 14.45 -3.94 -2.55
N HIS A 360 14.96 -5.05 -3.09
CA HIS A 360 16.34 -5.48 -2.88
C HIS A 360 17.32 -4.40 -3.32
N HIS A 361 17.11 -3.82 -4.50
CA HIS A 361 17.96 -2.77 -5.07
C HIS A 361 17.95 -1.49 -4.22
N PHE A 362 16.79 -1.14 -3.66
CA PHE A 362 16.61 0.05 -2.82
C PHE A 362 17.05 -0.16 -1.37
N GLY A 363 17.39 -1.41 -0.97
CA GLY A 363 17.74 -1.75 0.41
C GLY A 363 16.53 -1.72 1.35
N THR A 364 15.36 -2.10 0.84
CA THR A 364 14.09 -2.12 1.58
C THR A 364 13.27 -3.37 1.25
N ILE A 365 11.95 -3.33 1.52
CA ILE A 365 10.99 -4.42 1.29
C ILE A 365 9.92 -4.00 0.28
N GLY A 366 9.34 -4.97 -0.42
CA GLY A 366 8.31 -4.73 -1.45
C GLY A 366 7.09 -3.95 -0.95
N TYR A 367 6.77 -4.06 0.33
CA TYR A 367 5.72 -3.29 1.03
C TYR A 367 5.97 -1.79 0.94
N GLU A 368 7.21 -1.35 1.25
CA GLU A 368 7.58 0.06 1.23
C GLU A 368 7.63 0.60 -0.21
N VAL A 369 8.13 -0.20 -1.15
CA VAL A 369 8.13 0.18 -2.57
C VAL A 369 6.72 0.51 -3.05
N LEU A 370 5.75 -0.38 -2.80
CA LEU A 370 4.36 -0.17 -3.23
C LEU A 370 3.69 1.00 -2.52
N THR A 371 3.83 1.08 -1.18
CA THR A 371 3.18 2.14 -0.38
C THR A 371 3.77 3.52 -0.62
N SER A 372 4.99 3.61 -1.14
CA SER A 372 5.66 4.87 -1.49
C SER A 372 5.19 5.46 -2.82
N LEU A 373 4.51 4.68 -3.68
CA LEU A 373 4.02 5.16 -4.98
C LEU A 373 3.03 6.31 -4.80
N GLY A 374 3.45 7.51 -5.20
CA GLY A 374 2.75 8.76 -4.96
C GLY A 374 1.47 8.95 -5.79
N HIS A 375 0.77 10.06 -5.52
CA HIS A 375 -0.49 10.41 -6.23
C HIS A 375 -0.28 11.16 -7.54
N ARG A 376 0.98 11.41 -7.95
CA ARG A 376 1.30 12.10 -9.22
C ARG A 376 1.21 11.17 -10.43
N TYR A 377 1.13 9.86 -10.25
CA TYR A 377 0.84 8.90 -11.31
C TYR A 377 -0.63 8.92 -11.72
N ALA A 378 -0.90 8.81 -13.02
CA ALA A 378 -2.22 8.37 -13.46
C ALA A 378 -2.42 6.91 -13.01
N ARG A 379 -3.48 6.65 -12.22
CA ARG A 379 -3.84 5.28 -11.84
C ARG A 379 -4.86 4.72 -12.81
N VAL A 380 -4.57 3.54 -13.35
CA VAL A 380 -5.42 2.80 -14.26
C VAL A 380 -5.70 1.43 -13.64
N TYR A 381 -6.95 1.06 -13.58
CA TYR A 381 -7.36 -0.26 -13.10
C TYR A 381 -7.78 -1.13 -14.27
N LYS A 382 -7.32 -2.39 -14.32
CA LYS A 382 -7.76 -3.38 -15.30
C LYS A 382 -8.34 -4.61 -14.60
N GLY A 383 -9.34 -5.24 -15.21
CA GLY A 383 -10.02 -6.41 -14.65
C GLY A 383 -10.99 -6.06 -13.52
N GLY A 384 -11.29 -7.02 -12.64
CA GLY A 384 -12.22 -6.86 -11.51
C GLY A 384 -13.68 -6.62 -11.90
N ASN A 385 -14.04 -6.72 -13.19
CA ASN A 385 -15.34 -6.29 -13.73
C ASN A 385 -15.68 -4.84 -13.36
N VAL A 386 -14.65 -3.99 -13.23
CA VAL A 386 -14.78 -2.57 -12.94
C VAL A 386 -14.66 -1.80 -14.25
N VAL A 387 -15.77 -1.26 -14.73
CA VAL A 387 -15.80 -0.24 -15.77
C VAL A 387 -15.85 1.10 -15.02
N GLU A 388 -14.72 1.64 -14.59
CA GLU A 388 -14.65 3.02 -14.10
C GLU A 388 -13.93 3.90 -15.11
N PRO A 389 -14.51 5.05 -15.46
CA PRO A 389 -13.75 6.10 -16.13
C PRO A 389 -12.67 6.61 -15.17
N LEU A 390 -11.51 7.02 -15.72
CA LEU A 390 -10.46 7.72 -14.98
C LEU A 390 -11.08 8.74 -14.02
N ALA A 391 -10.76 8.60 -12.72
CA ALA A 391 -11.17 9.60 -11.74
C ALA A 391 -10.71 10.97 -12.26
N LYS A 392 -11.68 11.89 -12.44
CA LYS A 392 -11.34 13.30 -12.71
C LYS A 392 -10.39 13.74 -11.59
N PRO A 393 -9.29 14.45 -11.91
CA PRO A 393 -8.51 15.08 -10.88
C PRO A 393 -9.47 15.87 -9.99
N ALA A 394 -9.37 15.71 -8.68
CA ALA A 394 -10.16 16.48 -7.74
C ALA A 394 -10.05 17.95 -8.16
N PRO A 395 -11.17 18.70 -8.27
CA PRO A 395 -11.07 20.12 -8.54
C PRO A 395 -10.12 20.69 -7.49
N ALA A 396 -9.10 21.40 -7.95
CA ALA A 396 -8.20 22.11 -7.05
C ALA A 396 -9.11 22.84 -6.05
N ALA A 397 -8.93 22.55 -4.75
CA ALA A 397 -9.67 23.24 -3.72
C ALA A 397 -9.55 24.71 -4.05
N ALA A 398 -10.69 25.38 -4.26
CA ALA A 398 -10.70 26.79 -4.55
C ALA A 398 -9.86 27.43 -3.44
N ALA A 399 -8.73 28.00 -3.82
CA ALA A 399 -7.88 28.70 -2.88
C ALA A 399 -8.78 29.73 -2.22
N GLU A 400 -9.09 29.54 -0.95
CA GLU A 400 -9.71 30.60 -0.15
C GLU A 400 -8.79 31.81 -0.30
N GLN A 401 -9.34 32.84 -0.88
CA GLN A 401 -8.60 34.11 -0.98
C GLN A 401 -8.22 34.50 0.45
N PRO A 402 -6.94 34.79 0.71
CA PRO A 402 -6.55 35.24 2.02
C PRO A 402 -7.42 36.44 2.42
N PRO A 403 -7.87 36.55 3.66
CA PRO A 403 -8.68 37.68 4.10
C PRO A 403 -7.94 38.98 3.79
N SER A 404 -8.67 39.95 3.25
CA SER A 404 -8.14 41.26 2.94
C SER A 404 -7.45 41.84 4.17
N PRO A 405 -6.25 42.41 4.05
CA PRO A 405 -5.59 43.04 5.21
C PRO A 405 -6.49 44.11 5.80
N PRO A 406 -6.47 44.26 7.14
CA PRO A 406 -7.27 45.31 7.80
C PRO A 406 -6.84 46.70 7.29
N PRO A 407 -7.75 47.69 7.29
CA PRO A 407 -7.41 49.04 6.86
C PRO A 407 -6.26 49.59 7.70
N ILE A 408 -5.27 50.15 7.04
CA ILE A 408 -4.14 50.82 7.68
C ILE A 408 -4.72 52.06 8.39
N GLU A 409 -4.84 52.01 9.73
CA GLU A 409 -5.08 53.22 10.50
C GLU A 409 -3.93 54.21 10.27
N GLN A 410 -4.23 55.36 9.68
CA GLN A 410 -3.29 56.45 9.53
C GLN A 410 -2.87 56.92 10.95
N GLN A 411 -1.66 56.54 11.35
CA GLN A 411 -1.06 57.09 12.56
C GLN A 411 -0.94 58.61 12.38
N ALA A 412 -1.60 59.35 13.30
CA ALA A 412 -1.51 60.80 13.37
C ALA A 412 -0.04 61.23 13.58
N ALA A 413 0.38 62.25 12.83
CA ALA A 413 1.71 62.83 12.93
C ALA A 413 2.03 63.27 14.37
N PRO A 414 3.26 63.05 14.86
CA PRO A 414 3.66 63.51 16.18
C PRO A 414 3.66 65.06 16.27
N PRO A 415 3.33 65.65 17.44
CA PRO A 415 3.30 67.08 17.65
C PRO A 415 4.70 67.66 17.55
N PRO A 416 4.86 68.94 17.12
CA PRO A 416 6.18 69.58 17.02
C PRO A 416 6.78 69.80 18.42
N LEU A 417 8.13 69.62 18.50
CA LEU A 417 8.90 69.85 19.70
C LEU A 417 8.87 71.35 20.11
N PRO A 418 8.80 71.65 21.40
CA PRO A 418 8.86 73.02 21.90
C PRO A 418 10.28 73.56 21.71
N GLY A 419 10.35 74.89 21.29
CA GLY A 419 11.56 75.66 21.13
C GLY A 419 12.24 76.09 22.42
#